data_77484b838a11ce8f148877fe6b3cacc3
#
_entry.id   77484b838a11ce8f148877fe6b3cacc3
#
_cell.length_a   1.000
_cell.length_b   1.000
_cell.length_c   1.000
_cell.angle_alpha   90.00
_cell.angle_beta   90.00
_cell.angle_gamma   90.00
#
_symmetry.space_group_name_H-M   'P 1'
#
loop_
_entity.id
_entity.type
_entity.pdbx_description
1 polymer ?
#
loop_
_entity_poly.entity_id
_entity_poly.type
_entity_poly.pdbx_seq_one_letter_code
_entity_poly.pdbx_strand_id
1 'polypeptide(L)'
;MTAAEVAHTYPDGLHHYEQIVADRHRSRFERGAWSDDTAMMLCIVHSLIEKQGHIDLHDIACRFKAWWREKPMGIGTSTNNVLALGDYTVHPEACAEMVWRLSRCQNAPNGGVMRTGVIGLLHTDVARHAVNVCRLTHADPRCTGSCAVIATLVHTLVYENSVPPLNLLLQIASPYGRETTAWLTRAAESPNLHPLQLDDSLTMGYTLKTMAAAVWALYHCHNFTEGLLAVVNAGGDADTNAAVTGCVLGARYGAQSIPPHLADGLLHRQELAVATQQLADLFGY
;
A
#
# COMPACT_ATOMS: atom_id res chain seq x y z
N MET A 1 -13.73 -4.62 10.56
CA MET A 1 -14.79 -5.66 10.50
C MET A 1 -14.16 -7.00 10.14
N THR A 2 -14.62 -8.09 10.75
CA THR A 2 -14.31 -9.44 10.27
C THR A 2 -15.08 -9.73 8.96
N ALA A 3 -14.67 -10.74 8.21
CA ALA A 3 -15.38 -11.15 7.00
C ALA A 3 -16.88 -11.52 7.28
N ALA A 4 -17.14 -12.13 8.43
CA ALA A 4 -18.49 -12.45 8.86
C ALA A 4 -19.32 -11.18 9.16
N GLU A 5 -18.73 -10.17 9.79
CA GLU A 5 -19.39 -8.87 10.02
C GLU A 5 -19.62 -8.12 8.71
N VAL A 6 -18.68 -8.19 7.76
CA VAL A 6 -18.87 -7.62 6.42
C VAL A 6 -20.02 -8.28 5.70
N ALA A 7 -20.07 -9.62 5.66
CA ALA A 7 -21.16 -10.37 5.03
C ALA A 7 -22.51 -10.11 5.69
N HIS A 8 -22.55 -9.88 7.00
CA HIS A 8 -23.78 -9.52 7.71
C HIS A 8 -24.23 -8.09 7.39
N THR A 9 -23.29 -7.14 7.36
CA THR A 9 -23.59 -5.70 7.13
C THR A 9 -23.90 -5.43 5.66
N TYR A 10 -23.25 -6.13 4.75
CA TYR A 10 -23.35 -6.00 3.31
C TYR A 10 -23.66 -7.36 2.66
N PRO A 11 -24.92 -7.86 2.77
CA PRO A 11 -25.28 -9.21 2.27
C PRO A 11 -25.00 -9.42 0.78
N ASP A 12 -25.14 -8.33 -0.01
CA ASP A 12 -24.86 -8.33 -1.46
C ASP A 12 -23.44 -7.85 -1.78
N GLY A 13 -22.59 -7.67 -0.77
CA GLY A 13 -21.25 -7.11 -0.87
C GLY A 13 -21.23 -5.57 -0.84
N LEU A 14 -20.06 -5.02 -0.48
CA LEU A 14 -19.79 -3.59 -0.53
C LEU A 14 -19.24 -3.24 -1.92
N HIS A 15 -19.98 -2.44 -2.70
CA HIS A 15 -19.67 -2.06 -4.08
C HIS A 15 -19.58 -0.55 -4.30
N HIS A 16 -20.20 0.25 -3.44
CA HIS A 16 -20.33 1.70 -3.61
C HIS A 16 -20.06 2.45 -2.31
N TYR A 17 -19.51 3.66 -2.40
CA TYR A 17 -19.25 4.50 -1.23
C TYR A 17 -20.52 4.79 -0.41
N GLU A 18 -21.69 4.90 -1.06
CA GLU A 18 -22.97 5.18 -0.43
C GLU A 18 -23.43 4.07 0.51
N GLN A 19 -22.98 2.84 0.29
CA GLN A 19 -23.30 1.69 1.14
C GLN A 19 -22.52 1.70 2.45
N ILE A 20 -21.39 2.45 2.53
CA ILE A 20 -20.52 2.45 3.71
C ILE A 20 -21.27 2.89 4.94
N VAL A 21 -21.44 1.99 5.90
CA VAL A 21 -22.07 2.25 7.19
C VAL A 21 -21.12 3.08 8.06
N ALA A 22 -21.61 4.23 8.51
CA ALA A 22 -20.88 5.12 9.41
C ALA A 22 -20.86 4.52 10.83
N ASP A 23 -19.80 3.85 11.19
CA ASP A 23 -19.49 3.45 12.55
C ASP A 23 -18.59 4.50 13.26
N ARG A 24 -18.20 4.25 14.49
CA ARG A 24 -17.35 5.16 15.28
C ARG A 24 -16.01 5.48 14.57
N HIS A 25 -15.45 4.57 13.78
CA HIS A 25 -14.21 4.77 13.06
C HIS A 25 -14.47 5.52 11.75
N ARG A 26 -15.39 5.01 10.93
CA ARG A 26 -15.69 5.54 9.59
C ARG A 26 -16.34 6.91 9.59
N SER A 27 -17.13 7.23 10.65
CA SER A 27 -17.75 8.55 10.81
C SER A 27 -16.75 9.71 10.94
N ARG A 28 -15.47 9.42 11.13
CA ARG A 28 -14.40 10.43 11.15
C ARG A 28 -13.94 10.84 9.76
N PHE A 29 -14.25 10.04 8.75
CA PHE A 29 -13.88 10.30 7.36
C PHE A 29 -15.09 10.78 6.59
N GLU A 30 -14.90 11.80 5.77
CA GLU A 30 -15.88 12.17 4.77
C GLU A 30 -15.97 11.08 3.71
N ARG A 31 -17.15 10.83 3.16
CA ARG A 31 -17.36 9.82 2.15
C ARG A 31 -16.53 10.13 0.90
N GLY A 32 -15.78 9.14 0.41
CA GLY A 32 -14.86 9.31 -0.70
C GLY A 32 -13.50 9.91 -0.32
N ALA A 33 -13.27 10.24 0.96
CA ALA A 33 -11.96 10.66 1.43
C ALA A 33 -10.97 9.49 1.38
N TRP A 34 -9.72 9.79 1.08
CA TRP A 34 -8.62 8.84 1.25
C TRP A 34 -8.03 8.91 2.67
N SER A 35 -7.35 7.82 3.06
CA SER A 35 -6.64 7.70 4.32
C SER A 35 -5.15 8.08 4.20
N ASP A 36 -4.36 7.75 5.21
CA ASP A 36 -2.90 7.90 5.22
C ASP A 36 -2.20 7.11 4.10
N ASP A 37 -2.80 6.05 3.59
CA ASP A 37 -2.31 5.29 2.42
C ASP A 37 -2.01 6.22 1.24
N THR A 38 -3.02 6.94 0.78
CA THR A 38 -2.89 7.87 -0.35
C THR A 38 -2.13 9.14 0.03
N ALA A 39 -2.38 9.71 1.22
CA ALA A 39 -1.72 10.95 1.65
C ALA A 39 -0.19 10.78 1.72
N MET A 40 0.30 9.68 2.28
CA MET A 40 1.74 9.40 2.33
C MET A 40 2.31 9.01 0.95
N MET A 41 1.54 8.35 0.09
CA MET A 41 1.93 8.11 -1.30
C MET A 41 2.10 9.46 -2.03
N LEU A 42 1.18 10.40 -1.88
CA LEU A 42 1.27 11.74 -2.47
C LEU A 42 2.52 12.51 -1.99
N CYS A 43 2.97 12.34 -0.75
CA CYS A 43 4.25 12.89 -0.30
C CYS A 43 5.42 12.40 -1.15
N ILE A 44 5.43 11.12 -1.53
CA ILE A 44 6.45 10.53 -2.41
C ILE A 44 6.28 11.07 -3.84
N VAL A 45 5.06 11.09 -4.34
CA VAL A 45 4.72 11.60 -5.69
C VAL A 45 5.19 13.05 -5.87
N HIS A 46 4.85 13.93 -4.93
CA HIS A 46 5.24 15.33 -5.00
C HIS A 46 6.77 15.51 -4.92
N SER A 47 7.47 14.66 -4.14
CA SER A 47 8.92 14.64 -4.13
C SER A 47 9.48 14.22 -5.50
N LEU A 48 8.97 13.14 -6.09
CA LEU A 48 9.39 12.68 -7.41
C LEU A 48 9.18 13.74 -8.50
N ILE A 49 8.04 14.42 -8.50
CA ILE A 49 7.73 15.49 -9.45
C ILE A 49 8.73 16.65 -9.28
N GLU A 50 8.92 17.13 -8.06
CA GLU A 50 9.83 18.25 -7.78
C GLU A 50 11.29 17.91 -8.09
N LYS A 51 11.71 16.67 -7.80
CA LYS A 51 13.09 16.19 -8.04
C LYS A 51 13.26 15.53 -9.42
N GLN A 52 12.34 15.76 -10.34
CA GLN A 52 12.42 15.28 -11.75
C GLN A 52 12.70 13.78 -11.85
N GLY A 53 11.96 12.96 -11.07
CA GLY A 53 12.06 11.50 -11.04
C GLY A 53 13.18 10.93 -10.15
N HIS A 54 13.96 11.78 -9.50
CA HIS A 54 15.01 11.33 -8.58
C HIS A 54 14.48 11.14 -7.17
N ILE A 55 14.89 10.03 -6.52
CA ILE A 55 14.58 9.79 -5.11
C ILE A 55 15.45 10.67 -4.22
N ASP A 56 14.81 11.57 -3.49
CA ASP A 56 15.39 12.37 -2.42
C ASP A 56 14.78 11.95 -1.08
N LEU A 57 15.47 11.06 -0.36
CA LEU A 57 15.00 10.52 0.93
C LEU A 57 14.80 11.59 1.99
N HIS A 58 15.63 12.65 1.98
CA HIS A 58 15.50 13.73 2.92
C HIS A 58 14.22 14.55 2.64
N ASP A 59 13.97 14.90 1.38
CA ASP A 59 12.76 15.62 0.99
C ASP A 59 11.50 14.81 1.33
N ILE A 60 11.49 13.51 1.01
CA ILE A 60 10.36 12.60 1.37
C ILE A 60 10.15 12.58 2.89
N ALA A 61 11.21 12.46 3.69
CA ALA A 61 11.11 12.48 5.15
C ALA A 61 10.55 13.81 5.67
N CYS A 62 10.99 14.94 5.12
CA CYS A 62 10.47 16.26 5.45
C CYS A 62 8.97 16.37 5.13
N ARG A 63 8.51 15.85 3.97
CA ARG A 63 7.10 15.83 3.59
C ARG A 63 6.27 14.94 4.52
N PHE A 64 6.76 13.77 4.90
CA PHE A 64 6.10 12.92 5.90
C PHE A 64 5.97 13.64 7.25
N LYS A 65 7.01 14.36 7.68
CA LYS A 65 6.94 15.14 8.92
C LYS A 65 5.98 16.31 8.82
N ALA A 66 5.93 17.02 7.69
CA ALA A 66 4.97 18.10 7.46
C ALA A 66 3.53 17.58 7.51
N TRP A 67 3.22 16.50 6.77
CA TRP A 67 1.93 15.83 6.81
C TRP A 67 1.53 15.39 8.23
N TRP A 68 2.45 14.81 8.99
CA TRP A 68 2.18 14.41 10.38
C TRP A 68 1.81 15.58 11.28
N ARG A 69 2.40 16.78 11.07
CA ARG A 69 2.11 18.00 11.84
C ARG A 69 0.69 18.51 11.61
N GLU A 70 0.08 18.18 10.51
CA GLU A 70 -1.33 18.50 10.19
C GLU A 70 -2.32 17.66 10.98
N LYS A 71 -1.84 16.71 11.80
CA LYS A 71 -2.63 15.78 12.61
C LYS A 71 -3.61 14.96 11.77
N PRO A 72 -3.11 14.20 10.79
CA PRO A 72 -3.96 13.42 9.90
C PRO A 72 -4.80 12.39 10.67
N MET A 73 -5.98 12.10 10.14
CA MET A 73 -6.78 10.98 10.59
C MET A 73 -6.22 9.67 10.03
N GLY A 74 -6.32 8.59 10.80
CA GLY A 74 -5.97 7.26 10.29
C GLY A 74 -4.50 6.86 10.38
N ILE A 75 -3.62 7.69 10.93
CA ILE A 75 -2.21 7.37 11.04
C ILE A 75 -1.96 6.13 11.91
N GLY A 76 -1.20 5.16 11.37
CA GLY A 76 -0.80 3.95 12.09
C GLY A 76 0.16 4.26 13.25
N THR A 77 0.02 3.50 14.35
CA THR A 77 0.79 3.72 15.60
C THR A 77 2.31 3.73 15.36
N SER A 78 2.85 2.82 14.56
CA SER A 78 4.29 2.76 14.27
C SER A 78 4.77 4.00 13.53
N THR A 79 4.06 4.41 12.49
CA THR A 79 4.34 5.64 11.73
C THR A 79 4.30 6.85 12.63
N ASN A 80 3.24 6.98 13.45
CA ASN A 80 3.11 8.09 14.40
C ASN A 80 4.28 8.15 15.37
N ASN A 81 4.67 7.02 15.97
CA ASN A 81 5.77 6.97 16.94
C ASN A 81 7.11 7.38 16.32
N VAL A 82 7.37 6.98 15.07
CA VAL A 82 8.59 7.38 14.36
C VAL A 82 8.59 8.87 14.04
N LEU A 83 7.49 9.36 13.44
CA LEU A 83 7.36 10.76 13.05
C LEU A 83 7.32 11.74 14.25
N ALA A 84 6.92 11.26 15.44
CA ALA A 84 6.89 12.05 16.66
C ALA A 84 8.32 12.39 17.20
N LEU A 85 9.33 11.61 16.82
CA LEU A 85 10.70 11.84 17.30
C LEU A 85 11.25 13.18 16.80
N GLY A 86 11.99 13.87 17.68
CA GLY A 86 12.54 15.21 17.42
C GLY A 86 13.51 15.21 16.23
N ASP A 87 14.37 14.20 16.18
CA ASP A 87 15.46 14.09 15.20
C ASP A 87 15.05 13.39 13.89
N TYR A 88 13.75 13.11 13.72
CA TYR A 88 13.25 12.32 12.58
C TYR A 88 13.71 12.85 11.21
N THR A 89 13.65 14.16 10.97
CA THR A 89 14.04 14.73 9.67
C THR A 89 15.55 14.69 9.41
N VAL A 90 16.35 14.54 10.46
CA VAL A 90 17.81 14.43 10.35
C VAL A 90 18.26 12.97 10.23
N HIS A 91 17.63 12.10 11.00
CA HIS A 91 18.01 10.68 11.11
C HIS A 91 16.78 9.74 11.00
N PRO A 92 15.99 9.77 9.89
CA PRO A 92 14.73 9.05 9.79
C PRO A 92 14.89 7.54 9.97
N GLU A 93 15.90 6.93 9.35
CA GLU A 93 16.14 5.49 9.45
C GLU A 93 16.54 5.07 10.88
N ALA A 94 17.33 5.86 11.58
CA ALA A 94 17.70 5.59 12.97
C ALA A 94 16.48 5.69 13.90
N CYS A 95 15.58 6.64 13.64
CA CYS A 95 14.30 6.76 14.34
C CYS A 95 13.41 5.55 14.11
N ALA A 96 13.28 5.09 12.87
CA ALA A 96 12.51 3.89 12.52
C ALA A 96 13.09 2.63 13.17
N GLU A 97 14.40 2.46 13.14
CA GLU A 97 15.11 1.35 13.78
C GLU A 97 14.90 1.36 15.31
N MET A 98 14.98 2.53 15.95
CA MET A 98 14.74 2.67 17.38
C MET A 98 13.33 2.22 17.77
N VAL A 99 12.30 2.70 17.06
CA VAL A 99 10.91 2.33 17.32
C VAL A 99 10.69 0.83 17.11
N TRP A 100 11.27 0.26 16.05
CA TRP A 100 11.20 -1.17 15.78
C TRP A 100 11.86 -2.00 16.90
N ARG A 101 13.05 -1.62 17.37
CA ARG A 101 13.72 -2.29 18.49
C ARG A 101 12.93 -2.19 19.81
N LEU A 102 12.27 -1.06 20.06
CA LEU A 102 11.39 -0.89 21.22
C LEU A 102 10.19 -1.85 21.16
N SER A 103 9.72 -2.23 19.97
CA SER A 103 8.71 -3.28 19.77
C SER A 103 9.29 -4.70 19.86
N ARG A 104 10.52 -4.87 20.33
CA ARG A 104 11.27 -6.14 20.38
C ARG A 104 11.44 -6.79 19.01
N CYS A 105 11.52 -5.99 17.94
CA CYS A 105 11.66 -6.43 16.55
C CYS A 105 10.51 -7.34 16.09
N GLN A 106 9.32 -7.20 16.68
CA GLN A 106 8.17 -8.06 16.34
C GLN A 106 7.13 -7.36 15.46
N ASN A 107 7.14 -6.03 15.42
CA ASN A 107 6.11 -5.27 14.73
C ASN A 107 6.48 -5.02 13.26
N ALA A 108 5.67 -5.55 12.35
CA ALA A 108 5.83 -5.39 10.91
C ALA A 108 4.52 -4.89 10.24
N PRO A 109 4.13 -3.64 10.51
CA PRO A 109 2.89 -3.09 9.97
C PRO A 109 3.03 -2.67 8.51
N ASN A 110 1.88 -2.53 7.84
CA ASN A 110 1.78 -2.26 6.40
C ASN A 110 1.97 -0.80 5.98
N GLY A 111 2.22 0.12 6.90
CA GLY A 111 2.41 1.55 6.60
C GLY A 111 3.56 1.88 5.64
N GLY A 112 4.48 0.94 5.41
CA GLY A 112 5.50 1.04 4.36
C GLY A 112 4.94 0.68 2.98
N VAL A 113 4.33 -0.50 2.84
CA VAL A 113 3.90 -1.05 1.56
C VAL A 113 2.71 -0.30 0.96
N MET A 114 1.84 0.30 1.80
CA MET A 114 0.68 1.04 1.35
C MET A 114 1.01 2.22 0.43
N ARG A 115 2.21 2.81 0.55
CA ARG A 115 2.61 4.04 -0.13
C ARG A 115 3.74 3.89 -1.15
N THR A 116 4.44 2.74 -1.17
CA THR A 116 5.65 2.56 -1.98
C THR A 116 5.39 1.98 -3.37
N GLY A 117 4.16 1.63 -3.72
CA GLY A 117 3.81 1.12 -5.05
C GLY A 117 4.21 2.08 -6.18
N VAL A 118 4.10 3.39 -5.97
CA VAL A 118 4.49 4.43 -6.94
C VAL A 118 5.98 4.39 -7.30
N ILE A 119 6.84 3.82 -6.47
CA ILE A 119 8.28 3.62 -6.75
C ILE A 119 8.47 2.67 -7.95
N GLY A 120 7.48 1.83 -8.25
CA GLY A 120 7.47 0.98 -9.44
C GLY A 120 7.52 1.74 -10.76
N LEU A 121 7.23 3.03 -10.77
CA LEU A 121 7.35 3.88 -11.97
C LEU A 121 8.80 4.30 -12.29
N LEU A 122 9.75 4.10 -11.40
CA LEU A 122 11.16 4.38 -11.66
C LEU A 122 11.73 3.40 -12.70
N HIS A 123 12.65 3.88 -13.54
CA HIS A 123 13.27 3.07 -14.58
C HIS A 123 14.33 2.08 -14.06
N THR A 124 14.94 2.37 -12.93
CA THR A 124 16.04 1.57 -12.37
C THR A 124 15.98 1.45 -10.85
N ASP A 125 16.63 0.44 -10.30
CA ASP A 125 16.84 0.27 -8.85
C ASP A 125 15.56 0.24 -8.00
N VAL A 126 14.43 -0.15 -8.60
CA VAL A 126 13.09 -0.07 -8.01
C VAL A 126 13.02 -0.71 -6.62
N ALA A 127 13.47 -1.95 -6.47
CA ALA A 127 13.45 -2.66 -5.19
C ALA A 127 14.28 -1.93 -4.13
N ARG A 128 15.48 -1.44 -4.48
CA ARG A 128 16.36 -0.69 -3.58
C ARG A 128 15.71 0.63 -3.14
N HIS A 129 15.11 1.36 -4.05
CA HIS A 129 14.44 2.62 -3.73
C HIS A 129 13.20 2.41 -2.86
N ALA A 130 12.39 1.38 -3.13
CA ALA A 130 11.25 1.02 -2.30
C ALA A 130 11.66 0.67 -0.87
N VAL A 131 12.74 -0.10 -0.70
CA VAL A 131 13.34 -0.40 0.62
C VAL A 131 13.78 0.86 1.34
N ASN A 132 14.51 1.77 0.68
CA ASN A 132 15.00 2.99 1.29
C ASN A 132 13.85 3.91 1.73
N VAL A 133 12.81 4.07 0.90
CA VAL A 133 11.62 4.85 1.26
C VAL A 133 10.82 4.18 2.39
N CYS A 134 10.73 2.85 2.42
CA CYS A 134 10.13 2.12 3.52
C CYS A 134 10.84 2.40 4.85
N ARG A 135 12.18 2.35 4.84
CA ARG A 135 13.04 2.55 6.02
C ARG A 135 12.93 3.93 6.65
N LEU A 136 12.38 4.90 5.97
CA LEU A 136 12.08 6.19 6.59
C LEU A 136 11.14 6.09 7.80
N THR A 137 10.34 5.01 7.91
CA THR A 137 9.43 4.78 9.05
C THR A 137 9.32 3.32 9.50
N HIS A 138 9.77 2.35 8.71
CA HIS A 138 9.61 0.92 8.98
C HIS A 138 10.91 0.16 8.74
N ALA A 139 11.54 -0.33 9.80
CA ALA A 139 12.84 -0.98 9.72
C ALA A 139 12.76 -2.51 9.61
N ASP A 140 11.60 -3.13 9.89
CA ASP A 140 11.43 -4.59 9.87
C ASP A 140 11.71 -5.16 8.45
N PRO A 141 12.51 -6.22 8.31
CA PRO A 141 12.78 -6.86 7.01
C PRO A 141 11.51 -7.27 6.25
N ARG A 142 10.44 -7.66 6.94
CA ARG A 142 9.16 -8.02 6.33
C ARG A 142 8.48 -6.80 5.69
N CYS A 143 8.60 -5.63 6.31
CA CYS A 143 8.10 -4.38 5.72
C CYS A 143 8.88 -3.98 4.49
N THR A 144 10.22 -4.00 4.55
CA THR A 144 11.07 -3.65 3.41
C THR A 144 10.92 -4.67 2.28
N GLY A 145 10.77 -5.95 2.60
CA GLY A 145 10.51 -7.02 1.63
C GLY A 145 9.18 -6.85 0.90
N SER A 146 8.10 -6.55 1.62
CA SER A 146 6.80 -6.25 1.01
C SER A 146 6.88 -5.08 0.03
N CYS A 147 7.59 -4.00 0.42
CA CYS A 147 7.78 -2.83 -0.43
C CYS A 147 8.58 -3.17 -1.70
N ALA A 148 9.67 -3.94 -1.57
CA ALA A 148 10.48 -4.38 -2.70
C ALA A 148 9.66 -5.22 -3.68
N VAL A 149 8.88 -6.17 -3.18
CA VAL A 149 8.02 -7.03 -4.01
C VAL A 149 6.96 -6.23 -4.73
N ILE A 150 6.17 -5.41 -4.02
CA ILE A 150 5.06 -4.65 -4.63
C ILE A 150 5.58 -3.62 -5.64
N ALA A 151 6.63 -2.88 -5.32
CA ALA A 151 7.19 -1.90 -6.26
C ALA A 151 7.75 -2.57 -7.52
N THR A 152 8.45 -3.71 -7.40
CA THR A 152 8.94 -4.46 -8.56
C THR A 152 7.79 -5.06 -9.37
N LEU A 153 6.74 -5.54 -8.69
CA LEU A 153 5.54 -6.04 -9.35
C LEU A 153 4.89 -4.95 -10.21
N VAL A 154 4.68 -3.75 -9.64
CA VAL A 154 4.15 -2.60 -10.38
C VAL A 154 5.04 -2.26 -11.57
N HIS A 155 6.37 -2.24 -11.38
CA HIS A 155 7.32 -1.98 -12.45
C HIS A 155 7.19 -2.96 -13.62
N THR A 156 7.18 -4.25 -13.34
CA THR A 156 7.03 -5.30 -14.37
C THR A 156 5.69 -5.17 -15.11
N LEU A 157 4.61 -4.91 -14.39
CA LEU A 157 3.28 -4.74 -14.99
C LEU A 157 3.22 -3.52 -15.92
N VAL A 158 3.83 -2.41 -15.52
CA VAL A 158 3.80 -1.15 -16.26
C VAL A 158 4.71 -1.19 -17.49
N TYR A 159 5.97 -1.63 -17.32
CA TYR A 159 6.98 -1.56 -18.38
C TYR A 159 7.04 -2.79 -19.27
N GLU A 160 6.78 -3.96 -18.74
CA GLU A 160 6.84 -5.22 -19.47
C GLU A 160 5.45 -5.74 -19.90
N ASN A 161 4.37 -5.12 -19.39
CA ASN A 161 2.98 -5.52 -19.62
C ASN A 161 2.74 -7.02 -19.38
N SER A 162 3.46 -7.61 -18.44
CA SER A 162 3.43 -9.04 -18.13
C SER A 162 3.24 -9.28 -16.65
N VAL A 163 2.51 -10.35 -16.31
CA VAL A 163 2.40 -10.81 -14.93
C VAL A 163 3.67 -11.61 -14.61
N PRO A 164 4.51 -11.16 -13.65
CA PRO A 164 5.73 -11.88 -13.33
C PRO A 164 5.40 -13.26 -12.73
N PRO A 165 6.16 -14.30 -13.08
CA PRO A 165 5.99 -15.62 -12.49
C PRO A 165 6.41 -15.61 -11.01
N LEU A 166 5.80 -16.51 -10.22
CA LEU A 166 6.05 -16.59 -8.76
C LEU A 166 7.55 -16.72 -8.41
N ASN A 167 8.32 -17.49 -9.17
CA ASN A 167 9.74 -17.67 -8.89
C ASN A 167 10.54 -16.35 -8.94
N LEU A 168 10.16 -15.40 -9.78
CA LEU A 168 10.78 -14.07 -9.80
C LEU A 168 10.46 -13.30 -8.51
N LEU A 169 9.19 -13.30 -8.07
CA LEU A 169 8.81 -12.66 -6.82
C LEU A 169 9.49 -13.30 -5.60
N LEU A 170 9.66 -14.63 -5.60
CA LEU A 170 10.38 -15.35 -4.56
C LEU A 170 11.87 -14.99 -4.51
N GLN A 171 12.50 -14.77 -5.67
CA GLN A 171 13.89 -14.29 -5.73
C GLN A 171 14.04 -12.89 -5.11
N ILE A 172 13.11 -11.98 -5.41
CA ILE A 172 13.10 -10.64 -4.83
C ILE A 172 12.86 -10.70 -3.31
N ALA A 173 11.96 -11.57 -2.87
CA ALA A 173 11.57 -11.68 -1.47
C ALA A 173 12.59 -12.40 -0.58
N SER A 174 13.39 -13.31 -1.15
CA SER A 174 14.25 -14.22 -0.38
C SER A 174 15.25 -13.53 0.56
N PRO A 175 15.85 -12.36 0.22
CA PRO A 175 16.75 -11.64 1.14
C PRO A 175 16.06 -11.12 2.41
N TYR A 176 14.73 -11.01 2.40
CA TYR A 176 13.94 -10.45 3.49
C TYR A 176 13.34 -11.50 4.44
N GLY A 177 13.72 -12.78 4.24
CA GLY A 177 13.39 -13.86 5.14
C GLY A 177 12.34 -14.84 4.63
N ARG A 178 12.33 -16.02 5.28
CA ARG A 178 11.46 -17.15 4.89
C ARG A 178 9.96 -16.82 5.01
N GLU A 179 9.60 -15.95 5.94
CA GLU A 179 8.20 -15.57 6.14
C GLU A 179 7.65 -14.82 4.92
N THR A 180 8.45 -13.88 4.36
CA THR A 180 8.06 -13.12 3.15
C THR A 180 7.82 -14.05 1.96
N THR A 181 8.71 -15.01 1.72
CA THR A 181 8.54 -16.01 0.64
C THR A 181 7.36 -16.94 0.89
N ALA A 182 7.14 -17.37 2.13
CA ALA A 182 6.01 -18.24 2.48
C ALA A 182 4.65 -17.57 2.24
N TRP A 183 4.52 -16.27 2.53
CA TRP A 183 3.30 -15.52 2.26
C TRP A 183 3.04 -15.32 0.76
N LEU A 184 4.10 -15.12 -0.05
CA LEU A 184 3.98 -15.09 -1.52
C LEU A 184 3.49 -16.42 -2.09
N THR A 185 4.11 -17.53 -1.65
CA THR A 185 3.69 -18.88 -2.06
C THR A 185 2.23 -19.12 -1.66
N ARG A 186 1.87 -18.79 -0.42
CA ARG A 186 0.48 -18.92 0.06
C ARG A 186 -0.49 -18.12 -0.81
N ALA A 187 -0.16 -16.87 -1.15
CA ALA A 187 -1.01 -16.04 -2.00
C ALA A 187 -1.20 -16.65 -3.40
N ALA A 188 -0.11 -17.10 -4.01
CA ALA A 188 -0.14 -17.66 -5.36
C ALA A 188 -0.87 -19.01 -5.46
N GLU A 189 -0.81 -19.84 -4.42
CA GLU A 189 -1.36 -21.19 -4.41
C GLU A 189 -2.77 -21.29 -3.80
N SER A 190 -3.24 -20.26 -3.09
CA SER A 190 -4.54 -20.29 -2.43
C SER A 190 -5.68 -20.04 -3.42
N PRO A 191 -6.69 -20.92 -3.47
CA PRO A 191 -7.81 -20.76 -4.42
C PRO A 191 -8.74 -19.59 -4.06
N ASN A 192 -8.64 -19.06 -2.85
CA ASN A 192 -9.42 -17.93 -2.34
C ASN A 192 -8.66 -17.20 -1.23
N LEU A 193 -9.20 -16.08 -0.74
CA LEU A 193 -8.56 -15.23 0.29
C LEU A 193 -8.56 -15.83 1.71
N HIS A 194 -9.35 -16.87 1.98
CA HIS A 194 -9.51 -17.43 3.32
C HIS A 194 -8.19 -17.83 4.00
N PRO A 195 -7.22 -18.48 3.33
CA PRO A 195 -5.94 -18.84 3.93
C PRO A 195 -5.08 -17.64 4.32
N LEU A 196 -5.35 -16.44 3.78
CA LEU A 196 -4.64 -15.21 4.13
C LEU A 196 -5.12 -14.60 5.45
N GLN A 197 -6.30 -15.00 5.95
CA GLN A 197 -6.83 -14.54 7.24
C GLN A 197 -6.74 -13.01 7.41
N LEU A 198 -7.19 -12.26 6.39
CA LEU A 198 -7.03 -10.79 6.35
C LEU A 198 -7.74 -10.10 7.52
N ASP A 199 -8.81 -10.70 8.04
CA ASP A 199 -9.68 -10.21 9.09
C ASP A 199 -9.30 -10.66 10.53
N ASP A 200 -8.19 -11.37 10.69
CA ASP A 200 -7.69 -11.74 12.02
C ASP A 200 -7.25 -10.48 12.80
N SER A 201 -7.97 -10.16 13.86
CA SER A 201 -7.80 -8.96 14.67
C SER A 201 -6.42 -8.82 15.34
N LEU A 202 -5.72 -9.92 15.57
CA LEU A 202 -4.38 -9.91 16.19
C LEU A 202 -3.28 -9.52 15.20
N THR A 203 -3.53 -9.75 13.91
CA THR A 203 -2.55 -9.52 12.84
C THR A 203 -3.10 -8.61 11.73
N MET A 204 -4.18 -7.89 12.01
CA MET A 204 -4.71 -6.84 11.14
C MET A 204 -3.66 -5.74 10.95
N GLY A 205 -3.46 -5.28 9.72
CA GLY A 205 -2.41 -4.33 9.38
C GLY A 205 -1.00 -4.95 9.23
N TYR A 206 -0.89 -6.29 9.17
CA TYR A 206 0.38 -6.97 8.95
C TYR A 206 0.83 -6.86 7.48
N THR A 207 2.05 -6.35 7.26
CA THR A 207 2.57 -6.01 5.92
C THR A 207 2.54 -7.18 4.93
N LEU A 208 2.80 -8.41 5.38
CA LEU A 208 2.79 -9.59 4.50
C LEU A 208 1.38 -10.01 4.09
N LYS A 209 0.35 -9.74 4.89
CA LYS A 209 -1.05 -9.94 4.52
C LYS A 209 -1.46 -8.98 3.41
N THR A 210 -1.10 -7.70 3.54
CA THR A 210 -1.38 -6.67 2.52
C THR A 210 -0.67 -6.99 1.20
N MET A 211 0.61 -7.36 1.23
CA MET A 211 1.34 -7.84 0.05
C MET A 211 0.66 -9.07 -0.57
N ALA A 212 0.31 -10.06 0.25
CA ALA A 212 -0.29 -11.30 -0.20
C ALA A 212 -1.68 -11.09 -0.81
N ALA A 213 -2.51 -10.18 -0.27
CA ALA A 213 -3.81 -9.84 -0.83
C ALA A 213 -3.69 -9.29 -2.27
N ALA A 214 -2.74 -8.38 -2.50
CA ALA A 214 -2.49 -7.80 -3.82
C ALA A 214 -1.95 -8.85 -4.82
N VAL A 215 -1.03 -9.71 -4.39
CA VAL A 215 -0.50 -10.81 -5.22
C VAL A 215 -1.58 -11.83 -5.54
N TRP A 216 -2.42 -12.20 -4.55
CA TRP A 216 -3.54 -13.10 -4.76
C TRP A 216 -4.51 -12.54 -5.81
N ALA A 217 -4.92 -11.28 -5.65
CA ALA A 217 -5.84 -10.65 -6.60
C ALA A 217 -5.28 -10.61 -8.02
N LEU A 218 -3.97 -10.33 -8.19
CA LEU A 218 -3.32 -10.33 -9.49
C LEU A 218 -3.32 -11.71 -10.17
N TYR A 219 -3.14 -12.78 -9.40
CA TYR A 219 -3.00 -14.14 -9.96
C TYR A 219 -4.33 -14.85 -10.15
N HIS A 220 -5.37 -14.49 -9.40
CA HIS A 220 -6.63 -15.24 -9.36
C HIS A 220 -7.85 -14.49 -9.89
N CYS A 221 -7.76 -13.15 -10.03
CA CYS A 221 -8.87 -12.34 -10.52
C CYS A 221 -8.67 -11.92 -11.98
N HIS A 222 -9.78 -11.82 -12.72
CA HIS A 222 -9.73 -11.58 -14.16
C HIS A 222 -9.84 -10.10 -14.56
N ASN A 223 -10.18 -9.22 -13.62
CA ASN A 223 -10.31 -7.79 -13.86
C ASN A 223 -10.12 -6.99 -12.56
N PHE A 224 -9.99 -5.67 -12.72
CA PHE A 224 -9.79 -4.72 -11.63
C PHE A 224 -10.88 -4.82 -10.55
N THR A 225 -12.14 -4.79 -10.97
CA THR A 225 -13.30 -4.74 -10.05
C THR A 225 -13.40 -6.00 -9.21
N GLU A 226 -13.26 -7.17 -9.84
CA GLU A 226 -13.32 -8.47 -9.17
C GLU A 226 -12.25 -8.53 -8.05
N GLY A 227 -10.99 -8.22 -8.37
CA GLY A 227 -9.91 -8.31 -7.39
C GLY A 227 -10.03 -7.28 -6.28
N LEU A 228 -10.38 -6.03 -6.62
CA LEU A 228 -10.57 -4.98 -5.62
C LEU A 228 -11.69 -5.33 -4.64
N LEU A 229 -12.87 -5.69 -5.16
CA LEU A 229 -14.04 -5.99 -4.32
C LEU A 229 -13.87 -7.28 -3.51
N ALA A 230 -13.18 -8.29 -4.04
CA ALA A 230 -12.86 -9.49 -3.26
C ALA A 230 -12.04 -9.13 -2.00
N VAL A 231 -11.02 -8.26 -2.14
CA VAL A 231 -10.18 -7.84 -1.01
C VAL A 231 -10.94 -6.91 -0.06
N VAL A 232 -11.74 -5.96 -0.56
CA VAL A 232 -12.57 -5.08 0.27
C VAL A 232 -13.53 -5.89 1.13
N ASN A 233 -14.22 -6.87 0.52
CA ASN A 233 -15.23 -7.68 1.21
C ASN A 233 -14.63 -8.79 2.09
N ALA A 234 -13.32 -9.02 2.03
CA ALA A 234 -12.63 -9.93 2.96
C ALA A 234 -12.47 -9.33 4.37
N GLY A 235 -12.74 -8.05 4.55
CA GLY A 235 -12.65 -7.41 5.87
C GLY A 235 -11.21 -7.14 6.33
N GLY A 236 -11.04 -7.04 7.64
CA GLY A 236 -9.75 -6.70 8.25
C GLY A 236 -9.37 -5.24 8.03
N ASP A 237 -8.11 -5.02 7.66
CA ASP A 237 -7.55 -3.73 7.24
C ASP A 237 -7.86 -3.49 5.76
N ALA A 238 -9.17 -3.38 5.48
CA ALA A 238 -9.70 -3.46 4.12
C ALA A 238 -9.28 -2.28 3.24
N ASP A 239 -9.14 -1.07 3.80
CA ASP A 239 -8.70 0.12 3.09
C ASP A 239 -7.25 -0.02 2.62
N THR A 240 -6.30 -0.34 3.50
CA THR A 240 -4.90 -0.54 3.13
C THR A 240 -4.70 -1.74 2.19
N ASN A 241 -5.36 -2.87 2.47
CA ASN A 241 -5.30 -4.04 1.60
C ASN A 241 -5.83 -3.72 0.19
N ALA A 242 -6.94 -2.96 0.11
CA ALA A 242 -7.52 -2.54 -1.16
C ALA A 242 -6.68 -1.47 -1.88
N ALA A 243 -6.04 -0.54 -1.14
CA ALA A 243 -5.17 0.47 -1.74
C ALA A 243 -3.97 -0.18 -2.47
N VAL A 244 -3.29 -1.13 -1.84
CA VAL A 244 -2.17 -1.86 -2.46
C VAL A 244 -2.66 -2.77 -3.60
N THR A 245 -3.78 -3.46 -3.41
CA THR A 245 -4.42 -4.28 -4.45
C THR A 245 -4.81 -3.41 -5.65
N GLY A 246 -5.46 -2.27 -5.43
CA GLY A 246 -5.85 -1.32 -6.47
C GLY A 246 -4.64 -0.76 -7.24
N CYS A 247 -3.53 -0.49 -6.55
CA CYS A 247 -2.27 -0.08 -7.18
C CYS A 247 -1.76 -1.16 -8.15
N VAL A 248 -1.70 -2.41 -7.72
CA VAL A 248 -1.23 -3.53 -8.55
C VAL A 248 -2.19 -3.83 -9.72
N LEU A 249 -3.49 -3.88 -9.45
CA LEU A 249 -4.50 -4.13 -10.49
C LEU A 249 -4.62 -2.94 -11.46
N GLY A 250 -4.46 -1.71 -11.00
CA GLY A 250 -4.38 -0.52 -11.85
C GLY A 250 -3.18 -0.55 -12.80
N ALA A 251 -2.02 -0.99 -12.31
CA ALA A 251 -0.83 -1.21 -13.13
C ALA A 251 -1.04 -2.33 -14.17
N ARG A 252 -1.85 -3.34 -13.85
CA ARG A 252 -2.15 -4.46 -14.77
C ARG A 252 -3.19 -4.12 -15.83
N TYR A 253 -4.28 -3.46 -15.43
CA TYR A 253 -5.47 -3.29 -16.27
C TYR A 253 -5.67 -1.87 -16.82
N GLY A 254 -4.91 -0.91 -16.31
CA GLY A 254 -4.99 0.49 -16.72
C GLY A 254 -6.13 1.27 -16.05
N ALA A 255 -6.07 2.59 -16.13
CA ALA A 255 -7.02 3.50 -15.50
C ALA A 255 -8.46 3.32 -16.01
N GLN A 256 -8.64 2.95 -17.29
CA GLN A 256 -9.95 2.71 -17.92
C GLN A 256 -10.68 1.49 -17.36
N SER A 257 -9.99 0.61 -16.60
CA SER A 257 -10.61 -0.53 -15.94
C SER A 257 -11.26 -0.18 -14.61
N ILE A 258 -10.99 1.03 -14.08
CA ILE A 258 -11.56 1.51 -12.83
C ILE A 258 -13.02 1.89 -13.08
N PRO A 259 -14.00 1.32 -12.33
CA PRO A 259 -15.39 1.69 -12.49
C PRO A 259 -15.62 3.19 -12.29
N PRO A 260 -16.37 3.87 -13.20
CA PRO A 260 -16.59 5.32 -13.10
C PRO A 260 -17.12 5.77 -11.75
N HIS A 261 -18.04 5.02 -11.14
CA HIS A 261 -18.62 5.37 -9.84
C HIS A 261 -17.60 5.38 -8.69
N LEU A 262 -16.53 4.56 -8.79
CA LEU A 262 -15.44 4.59 -7.80
C LEU A 262 -14.51 5.78 -8.04
N ALA A 263 -14.20 6.09 -9.29
CA ALA A 263 -13.36 7.24 -9.64
C ALA A 263 -14.08 8.58 -9.35
N ASP A 264 -15.38 8.67 -9.71
CA ASP A 264 -16.18 9.90 -9.56
C ASP A 264 -16.55 10.19 -8.11
N GLY A 265 -16.62 9.14 -7.27
CA GLY A 265 -16.92 9.27 -5.84
C GLY A 265 -15.74 9.72 -4.97
N LEU A 266 -14.53 9.85 -5.53
CA LEU A 266 -13.35 10.28 -4.77
C LEU A 266 -13.40 11.77 -4.47
N LEU A 267 -13.20 12.14 -3.19
CA LEU A 267 -12.89 13.52 -2.82
C LEU A 267 -11.52 13.91 -3.39
N HIS A 268 -11.38 15.20 -3.70
CA HIS A 268 -10.12 15.75 -4.23
C HIS A 268 -9.59 15.02 -5.48
N ARG A 269 -10.50 14.41 -6.27
CA ARG A 269 -10.17 13.69 -7.51
C ARG A 269 -9.27 14.51 -8.44
N GLN A 270 -9.48 15.84 -8.50
CA GLN A 270 -8.71 16.72 -9.34
C GLN A 270 -7.23 16.76 -8.95
N GLU A 271 -6.92 16.74 -7.65
CA GLU A 271 -5.54 16.67 -7.14
C GLU A 271 -4.85 15.39 -7.60
N LEU A 272 -5.54 14.24 -7.45
CA LEU A 272 -5.02 12.96 -7.94
C LEU A 272 -4.81 12.95 -9.45
N ALA A 273 -5.74 13.52 -10.22
CA ALA A 273 -5.63 13.60 -11.66
C ALA A 273 -4.43 14.44 -12.10
N VAL A 274 -4.21 15.59 -11.47
CA VAL A 274 -3.05 16.46 -11.75
C VAL A 274 -1.74 15.73 -11.39
N ALA A 275 -1.65 15.15 -10.22
CA ALA A 275 -0.46 14.40 -9.80
C ALA A 275 -0.17 13.20 -10.73
N THR A 276 -1.21 12.49 -11.15
CA THR A 276 -1.09 11.37 -12.11
C THR A 276 -0.58 11.85 -13.46
N GLN A 277 -1.11 12.96 -13.99
CA GLN A 277 -0.66 13.51 -15.27
C GLN A 277 0.81 13.95 -15.19
N GLN A 278 1.19 14.63 -14.11
CA GLN A 278 2.58 15.06 -13.91
C GLN A 278 3.55 13.87 -13.83
N LEU A 279 3.14 12.77 -13.17
CA LEU A 279 3.94 11.54 -13.16
C LEU A 279 4.00 10.89 -14.55
N ALA A 280 2.89 10.84 -15.27
CA ALA A 280 2.84 10.30 -16.62
C ALA A 280 3.80 11.07 -17.56
N ASP A 281 3.74 12.40 -17.53
CA ASP A 281 4.64 13.26 -18.30
C ASP A 281 6.11 13.04 -17.92
N LEU A 282 6.39 12.86 -16.63
CA LEU A 282 7.74 12.67 -16.08
C LEU A 282 8.37 11.35 -16.51
N PHE A 283 7.58 10.28 -16.57
CA PHE A 283 8.05 8.93 -16.90
C PHE A 283 7.75 8.48 -18.33
N GLY A 284 7.13 9.35 -19.16
CA GLY A 284 6.95 9.14 -20.59
C GLY A 284 5.76 8.26 -20.97
N TYR A 285 4.64 8.39 -20.22
CA TYR A 285 3.38 7.68 -20.48
C TYR A 285 2.35 8.56 -21.15
#